data_7bdaabb9023872d4d359ab95406580d2
#
_entry.id   7bdaabb9023872d4d359ab95406580d2
#
_cell.length_a   1.000
_cell.length_b   1.000
_cell.length_c   1.000
_cell.angle_alpha   90.00
_cell.angle_beta   90.00
_cell.angle_gamma   90.00
#
_symmetry.space_group_name_H-M   'P 1'
#
loop_
_entity.id
_entity.type
_entity.pdbx_description
1 polymer ?
#
loop_
_entity_poly.entity_id
_entity_poly.type
_entity_poly.pdbx_seq_one_letter_code
_entity_poly.pdbx_strand_id
1 'polypeptide(L)' 'MISTRGRYALRVLVDLAEHGGGSYLPMKEVANRQEISLKYLERIVPLLTRARLLEGQSGKGGGYRLTREP' A
#
# COMPACT_ATOMS: atom_id res chain seq x y z
N MET A 1 -18.09 11.73 4.42
CA MET A 1 -17.98 10.30 4.75
C MET A 1 -16.98 9.64 3.83
N ILE A 2 -16.07 8.85 4.38
CA ILE A 2 -15.04 8.18 3.59
C ILE A 2 -15.61 6.86 3.07
N SER A 3 -15.43 6.60 1.78
CA SER A 3 -15.88 5.34 1.18
C SER A 3 -15.05 4.17 1.73
N THR A 4 -15.57 2.95 1.53
CA THR A 4 -14.83 1.75 1.93
C THR A 4 -13.46 1.70 1.24
N ARG A 5 -13.43 2.05 -0.04
CA ARG A 5 -12.19 2.08 -0.79
C ARG A 5 -11.20 3.09 -0.21
N GLY A 6 -11.69 4.29 0.14
CA GLY A 6 -10.84 5.31 0.73
C GLY A 6 -10.32 4.89 2.09
N ARG A 7 -11.14 4.22 2.87
CA ARG A 7 -10.75 3.73 4.20
C ARG A 7 -9.64 2.70 4.10
N TYR A 8 -9.76 1.77 3.16
CA TYR A 8 -8.72 0.76 2.97
C TYR A 8 -7.45 1.36 2.38
N ALA A 9 -7.60 2.37 1.51
CA ALA A 9 -6.43 3.08 0.98
C ALA A 9 -5.64 3.73 2.11
N LEU A 10 -6.33 4.35 3.07
CA LEU A 10 -5.66 4.93 4.22
C LEU A 10 -4.94 3.86 5.05
N ARG A 11 -5.53 2.69 5.21
CA ARG A 11 -4.87 1.61 5.93
C ARG A 11 -3.57 1.18 5.27
N VAL A 12 -3.55 1.13 3.93
CA VAL A 12 -2.34 0.81 3.21
C VAL A 12 -1.27 1.86 3.46
N LEU A 13 -1.65 3.13 3.37
CA LEU A 13 -0.69 4.22 3.57
C LEU A 13 -0.12 4.21 4.98
N VAL A 14 -0.97 4.02 5.98
CA VAL A 14 -0.53 3.96 7.37
C VAL A 14 0.38 2.76 7.61
N ASP A 15 0.02 1.60 7.04
CA ASP A 15 0.82 0.39 7.18
C ASP A 15 2.23 0.61 6.63
N LEU A 16 2.33 1.20 5.46
CA LEU A 16 3.63 1.44 4.84
C LEU A 16 4.42 2.48 5.61
N ALA A 17 3.73 3.46 6.21
CA ALA A 17 4.41 4.46 7.03
C ALA A 17 4.99 3.84 8.29
N GLU A 18 4.24 2.92 8.90
CA GLU A 18 4.66 2.31 10.16
C GLU A 18 5.67 1.20 9.99
N HIS A 19 5.60 0.45 8.91
CA HIS A 19 6.41 -0.76 8.75
C HIS A 19 7.42 -0.70 7.63
N GLY A 20 7.26 0.25 6.70
CA GLY A 20 8.11 0.30 5.52
C GLY A 20 9.50 0.85 5.76
N GLY A 21 9.60 1.95 6.53
CA GLY A 21 10.89 2.56 6.80
C GLY A 21 11.65 2.95 5.55
N GLY A 22 10.96 3.29 4.47
CA GLY A 22 11.58 3.63 3.20
C GLY A 22 11.85 2.43 2.31
N SER A 23 11.64 1.23 2.80
CA SER A 23 11.83 0.01 2.01
C SER A 23 10.55 -0.37 1.27
N TYR A 24 10.72 -1.12 0.18
CA TYR A 24 9.58 -1.68 -0.53
C TYR A 24 9.01 -2.84 0.27
N LEU A 25 7.70 -2.87 0.43
CA LEU A 25 7.00 -3.97 1.11
C LEU A 25 6.07 -4.68 0.13
N PRO A 26 6.07 -6.02 0.12
CA PRO A 26 5.10 -6.76 -0.69
C PRO A 26 3.68 -6.50 -0.20
N MET A 27 2.76 -6.32 -1.13
CA MET A 27 1.36 -6.08 -0.75
C MET A 27 0.77 -7.26 0.03
N LYS A 28 1.31 -8.45 -0.16
CA LYS A 28 0.89 -9.62 0.57
C LYS A 28 1.07 -9.45 2.09
N GLU A 29 2.16 -8.81 2.50
CA GLU A 29 2.38 -8.55 3.92
C GLU A 29 1.41 -7.53 4.45
N VAL A 30 1.15 -6.49 3.68
CA VAL A 30 0.18 -5.47 4.08
C VAL A 30 -1.20 -6.08 4.21
N ALA A 31 -1.58 -6.92 3.25
CA ALA A 31 -2.87 -7.61 3.29
C ALA A 31 -3.02 -8.45 4.56
N ASN A 32 -1.98 -9.18 4.92
CA ASN A 32 -2.00 -10.00 6.13
C ASN A 32 -2.15 -9.16 7.40
N ARG A 33 -1.37 -8.09 7.52
CA ARG A 33 -1.44 -7.25 8.72
C ARG A 33 -2.79 -6.56 8.86
N GLN A 34 -3.33 -6.09 7.75
CA GLN A 34 -4.59 -5.35 7.77
C GLN A 34 -5.82 -6.23 7.67
N GLU A 35 -5.61 -7.54 7.48
CA GLU A 35 -6.70 -8.50 7.32
C GLU A 35 -7.63 -8.10 6.18
N ILE A 36 -7.03 -7.70 5.06
CA ILE A 36 -7.75 -7.33 3.85
C ILE A 36 -7.31 -8.29 2.74
N SER A 37 -8.23 -8.65 1.86
CA SER A 37 -7.90 -9.54 0.76
C SER A 37 -6.84 -8.90 -0.14
N LEU A 38 -5.83 -9.68 -0.50
CA LEU A 38 -4.79 -9.21 -1.42
C LEU A 38 -5.39 -8.77 -2.74
N LYS A 39 -6.38 -9.51 -3.22
CA LYS A 39 -7.04 -9.19 -4.47
C LYS A 39 -7.70 -7.80 -4.43
N TYR A 40 -8.29 -7.46 -3.31
CA TYR A 40 -8.90 -6.15 -3.14
C TYR A 40 -7.85 -5.05 -3.07
N LEU A 41 -6.74 -5.31 -2.36
CA LEU A 41 -5.65 -4.34 -2.31
C LEU A 41 -5.06 -4.10 -3.68
N GLU A 42 -4.99 -5.13 -4.51
CA GLU A 42 -4.48 -4.99 -5.87
C GLU A 42 -5.36 -4.09 -6.73
N ARG A 43 -6.61 -3.89 -6.33
CA ARG A 43 -7.49 -2.92 -7.00
C ARG A 43 -7.28 -1.51 -6.50
N ILE A 44 -6.86 -1.37 -5.24
CA ILE A 44 -6.66 -0.06 -4.61
C ILE A 44 -5.31 0.53 -4.99
N VAL A 45 -4.27 -0.30 -5.05
CA VAL A 45 -2.91 0.15 -5.28
C VAL A 45 -2.76 1.01 -6.55
N PRO A 46 -3.37 0.66 -7.70
CA PRO A 46 -3.23 1.51 -8.89
C PRO A 46 -3.75 2.93 -8.68
N LEU A 47 -4.76 3.09 -7.84
CA LEU A 47 -5.28 4.43 -7.53
C LEU A 47 -4.25 5.24 -6.77
N LEU A 48 -3.53 4.60 -5.86
CA LEU A 48 -2.52 5.26 -5.05
C LEU A 48 -1.26 5.55 -5.85
N THR A 49 -0.85 4.65 -6.74
CA THR A 49 0.31 4.92 -7.59
C THR A 49 0.00 6.01 -8.60
N ARG A 50 -1.23 6.04 -9.11
CA ARG A 50 -1.64 7.07 -10.05
C ARG A 50 -1.67 8.44 -9.38
N ALA A 51 -2.05 8.48 -8.10
CA ALA A 51 -2.05 9.71 -7.31
C ALA A 51 -0.64 10.07 -6.82
N ARG A 52 0.36 9.27 -7.14
CA ARG A 52 1.75 9.47 -6.76
C ARG A 52 1.98 9.42 -5.24
N LEU A 53 1.14 8.66 -4.57
CA LEU A 53 1.30 8.42 -3.13
C LEU A 53 2.15 7.19 -2.87
N LEU A 54 2.15 6.25 -3.79
CA LEU A 54 2.96 5.04 -3.73
C LEU A 54 3.81 4.91 -4.97
N GLU A 55 4.95 4.26 -4.82
CA GLU A 55 5.72 3.80 -5.97
C GLU A 55 6.02 2.33 -5.80
N GLY A 56 6.09 1.62 -6.91
CA GLY A 56 6.25 0.18 -6.91
C GLY A 56 7.54 -0.24 -7.57
N GLN A 57 8.00 -1.43 -7.19
CA GLN A 57 9.14 -2.07 -7.81
C GLN A 57 8.82 -3.53 -7.98
N SER A 58 9.04 -4.05 -9.17
CA SER A 58 8.78 -5.47 -9.42
C SER A 58 10.03 -6.28 -9.17
N GLY A 59 9.83 -7.62 -9.06
CA GLY A 59 10.93 -8.54 -8.89
C GLY A 59 11.20 -8.86 -7.45
N LYS A 60 12.33 -9.53 -7.23
CA LYS A 60 12.72 -9.97 -5.91
C LYS A 60 13.09 -8.77 -5.06
N GLY A 61 12.55 -8.72 -3.86
CA GLY A 61 12.76 -7.57 -2.98
C GLY A 61 11.88 -6.38 -3.33
N GLY A 62 10.94 -6.56 -4.26
CA GLY A 62 10.05 -5.49 -4.68
C GLY A 62 8.82 -5.36 -3.80
N GLY A 63 7.89 -4.55 -4.27
CA GLY A 63 6.67 -4.25 -3.54
C GLY A 63 6.33 -2.80 -3.71
N TYR A 64 5.83 -2.16 -2.65
CA TYR A 64 5.42 -0.77 -2.69
C TYR A 64 5.96 -0.01 -1.50
N ARG A 65 6.15 1.27 -1.70
CA ARG A 65 6.55 2.17 -0.61
C ARG A 65 5.93 3.54 -0.84
N LEU A 66 5.90 4.34 0.22
CA LEU A 66 5.43 5.71 0.11
C LEU A 66 6.41 6.52 -0.73
N THR A 67 5.88 7.43 -1.56
CA THR A 67 6.72 8.29 -2.37
C THR A 67 7.36 9.40 -1.55
N ARG A 68 6.77 9.69 -0.39
CA ARG A 68 7.28 10.72 0.51
C ARG A 68 7.30 10.18 1.92
N GLU A 69 8.16 10.74 2.74
CA GLU A 69 8.11 10.47 4.16
C GLU A 69 6.86 11.14 4.74
N PRO A 70 6.17 10.44 5.66
CA PRO A 70 4.97 10.99 6.28
C PRO A 70 5.24 12.21 7.12
#